data_93c6ec28ecbfaeede0e345e7633db09d
#
_entry.id   93c6ec28ecbfaeede0e345e7633db09d
#
_cell.length_a   1.000
_cell.length_b   1.000
_cell.length_c   1.000
_cell.angle_alpha   90.00
_cell.angle_beta   90.00
_cell.angle_gamma   90.00
#
_symmetry.space_group_name_H-M   'P 1'
#
loop_
_entity.id
_entity.type
_entity.pdbx_description
1 polymer ?
#
loop_
_entity_poly.entity_id
_entity_poly.type
_entity_poly.pdbx_seq_one_letter_code
_entity_poly.pdbx_strand_id
1 'polypeptide(L)'
;MEHPRRRVLVRRGALLFAVAAVVAGVAVALVAGDGKRKPPPVSGTPAEAVAVVQAFDRALATRDFAAICDGLFSKRARIAAGGDDCQSVLAQATARLRRPTVQIQSVVLSGGETATVGVLAGTAGERPAPDLIRLVRERGRFRIASAGNPARRRG
;
A
#
# COMPACT_ATOMS: atom_id res chain seq x y z
N MET A 1 51.01 -21.59 16.46
CA MET A 1 49.83 -20.91 17.03
C MET A 1 48.59 -21.36 16.24
N GLU A 2 47.96 -22.44 16.74
CA GLU A 2 46.82 -23.09 16.05
C GLU A 2 45.53 -22.55 16.60
N HIS A 3 44.63 -22.09 15.68
CA HIS A 3 43.29 -21.69 16.03
C HIS A 3 42.34 -22.91 15.94
N PRO A 4 41.63 -23.28 17.00
CA PRO A 4 40.68 -24.37 16.96
C PRO A 4 39.38 -23.94 16.26
N ARG A 5 39.05 -24.61 15.15
CA ARG A 5 37.77 -24.53 14.46
C ARG A 5 36.66 -25.10 15.34
N ARG A 6 35.79 -24.27 15.88
CA ARG A 6 34.54 -24.69 16.54
C ARG A 6 33.55 -25.22 15.50
N ARG A 7 33.36 -26.55 15.51
CA ARG A 7 32.27 -27.22 14.78
C ARG A 7 30.95 -26.96 15.53
N VAL A 8 30.05 -26.21 14.91
CA VAL A 8 28.67 -26.08 15.40
C VAL A 8 27.89 -27.31 14.96
N LEU A 9 27.55 -28.16 15.92
CA LEU A 9 26.65 -29.31 15.72
C LEU A 9 25.21 -28.79 15.58
N VAL A 10 24.67 -28.84 14.35
CA VAL A 10 23.25 -28.60 14.11
C VAL A 10 22.48 -29.86 14.52
N ARG A 11 21.86 -29.83 15.69
CA ARG A 11 20.87 -30.82 16.12
C ARG A 11 19.61 -30.68 15.30
N ARG A 12 19.39 -31.64 14.40
CA ARG A 12 18.10 -31.87 13.73
C ARG A 12 17.12 -32.43 14.75
N GLY A 13 16.25 -31.60 15.31
CA GLY A 13 15.08 -32.02 16.08
C GLY A 13 13.89 -32.18 15.15
N ALA A 14 13.53 -33.43 14.82
CA ALA A 14 12.29 -33.75 14.12
C ALA A 14 11.13 -33.58 15.09
N LEU A 15 10.30 -32.54 14.89
CA LEU A 15 9.03 -32.35 15.57
C LEU A 15 7.91 -32.85 14.67
N LEU A 16 7.42 -34.06 14.97
CA LEU A 16 6.20 -34.63 14.41
C LEU A 16 5.00 -33.88 15.02
N PHE A 17 4.35 -33.02 14.24
CA PHE A 17 3.05 -32.47 14.61
C PHE A 17 1.95 -33.40 14.13
N ALA A 18 1.29 -34.03 15.09
CA ALA A 18 0.03 -34.77 14.88
C ALA A 18 -1.07 -33.78 14.54
N VAL A 19 -1.63 -33.89 13.32
CA VAL A 19 -2.81 -33.13 12.90
C VAL A 19 -4.03 -33.85 13.43
N ALA A 20 -4.62 -33.35 14.52
CA ALA A 20 -5.95 -33.75 14.98
C ALA A 20 -7.01 -32.99 14.16
N ALA A 21 -7.69 -33.69 13.27
CA ALA A 21 -8.84 -33.17 12.53
C ALA A 21 -10.04 -33.07 13.48
N VAL A 22 -10.40 -31.87 13.88
CA VAL A 22 -11.68 -31.59 14.56
C VAL A 22 -12.69 -31.23 13.48
N VAL A 23 -13.54 -32.18 13.12
CA VAL A 23 -14.75 -31.97 12.31
C VAL A 23 -15.80 -31.38 13.23
N ALA A 24 -15.93 -30.06 13.28
CA ALA A 24 -17.06 -29.39 13.92
C ALA A 24 -18.18 -29.20 12.89
N GLY A 25 -19.28 -29.87 13.10
CA GLY A 25 -20.49 -29.79 12.27
C GLY A 25 -21.08 -28.39 12.32
N VAL A 26 -21.19 -27.72 11.17
CA VAL A 26 -21.91 -26.47 11.00
C VAL A 26 -23.39 -26.79 10.85
N ALA A 27 -24.17 -26.56 11.91
CA ALA A 27 -25.63 -26.54 11.83
C ALA A 27 -26.04 -25.29 11.04
N VAL A 28 -26.51 -25.47 9.82
CA VAL A 28 -27.12 -24.43 9.01
C VAL A 28 -28.49 -24.12 9.57
N ALA A 29 -28.62 -23.07 10.38
CA ALA A 29 -29.92 -22.53 10.74
C ALA A 29 -30.42 -21.70 9.56
N LEU A 30 -31.37 -22.30 8.79
CA LEU A 30 -32.16 -21.57 7.80
C LEU A 30 -33.11 -20.62 8.54
N VAL A 31 -32.66 -19.40 8.80
CA VAL A 31 -33.58 -18.32 9.18
C VAL A 31 -34.09 -17.70 7.88
N ALA A 32 -35.28 -18.09 7.47
CA ALA A 32 -36.02 -17.36 6.45
C ALA A 32 -36.47 -16.02 7.03
N GLY A 33 -35.65 -15.00 6.84
CA GLY A 33 -35.92 -13.61 7.14
C GLY A 33 -36.02 -12.83 5.85
N ASP A 34 -37.25 -12.67 5.33
CA ASP A 34 -37.58 -11.79 4.20
C ASP A 34 -37.34 -10.34 4.63
N GLY A 35 -36.15 -9.87 4.42
CA GLY A 35 -35.78 -8.48 4.53
C GLY A 35 -34.73 -8.22 3.48
N LYS A 36 -35.11 -7.58 2.37
CA LYS A 36 -34.21 -7.04 1.36
C LYS A 36 -33.30 -5.98 2.01
N ARG A 37 -32.38 -6.44 2.85
CA ARG A 37 -31.24 -5.61 3.27
C ARG A 37 -30.40 -5.40 2.03
N LYS A 38 -30.52 -4.19 1.49
CA LYS A 38 -29.56 -3.70 0.49
C LYS A 38 -28.15 -3.99 1.06
N PRO A 39 -27.32 -4.80 0.38
CA PRO A 39 -25.97 -5.08 0.90
C PRO A 39 -25.32 -3.73 1.18
N PRO A 40 -24.59 -3.57 2.29
CA PRO A 40 -23.85 -2.35 2.56
C PRO A 40 -22.99 -2.04 1.34
N PRO A 41 -22.91 -0.77 0.92
CA PRO A 41 -22.10 -0.40 -0.23
C PRO A 41 -20.71 -0.98 -0.03
N VAL A 42 -20.23 -1.75 -1.00
CA VAL A 42 -18.89 -2.34 -0.97
C VAL A 42 -17.90 -1.16 -0.92
N SER A 43 -17.44 -0.84 0.27
CA SER A 43 -16.54 0.28 0.49
C SER A 43 -15.16 -0.15 0.04
N GLY A 44 -14.65 0.52 -0.99
CA GLY A 44 -13.29 0.37 -1.50
C GLY A 44 -13.02 -0.97 -2.21
N THR A 45 -12.65 -0.90 -3.45
CA THR A 45 -12.22 -2.08 -4.22
C THR A 45 -10.72 -2.01 -4.52
N PRO A 46 -10.04 -3.15 -4.75
CA PRO A 46 -8.67 -3.15 -5.24
C PRO A 46 -8.51 -2.34 -6.54
N ALA A 47 -9.51 -2.38 -7.42
CA ALA A 47 -9.52 -1.64 -8.67
C ALA A 47 -9.52 -0.12 -8.45
N GLU A 48 -10.28 0.39 -7.45
CA GLU A 48 -10.25 1.81 -7.08
C GLU A 48 -8.87 2.23 -6.55
N ALA A 49 -8.24 1.40 -5.71
CA ALA A 49 -6.90 1.66 -5.19
C ALA A 49 -5.85 1.70 -6.33
N VAL A 50 -5.92 0.76 -7.27
CA VAL A 50 -5.08 0.72 -8.46
C VAL A 50 -5.26 1.98 -9.31
N ALA A 51 -6.51 2.40 -9.55
CA ALA A 51 -6.82 3.58 -10.36
C ALA A 51 -6.21 4.87 -9.77
N VAL A 52 -6.24 5.02 -8.43
CA VAL A 52 -5.63 6.17 -7.75
C VAL A 52 -4.10 6.17 -7.92
N VAL A 53 -3.43 5.03 -7.77
CA VAL A 53 -1.97 4.93 -7.93
C VAL A 53 -1.56 5.15 -9.39
N GLN A 54 -2.32 4.64 -10.35
CA GLN A 54 -2.08 4.90 -11.78
C GLN A 54 -2.30 6.38 -12.15
N ALA A 55 -3.29 7.04 -11.55
CA ALA A 55 -3.49 8.48 -11.73
C ALA A 55 -2.32 9.28 -11.15
N PHE A 56 -1.79 8.85 -9.99
CA PHE A 56 -0.61 9.44 -9.39
C PHE A 56 0.64 9.29 -10.27
N ASP A 57 0.90 8.09 -10.82
CA ASP A 57 2.00 7.85 -11.75
C ASP A 57 1.92 8.76 -12.98
N ARG A 58 0.74 8.85 -13.61
CA ARG A 58 0.53 9.75 -14.76
C ARG A 58 0.76 11.21 -14.40
N ALA A 59 0.22 11.66 -13.26
CA ALA A 59 0.35 13.04 -12.82
C ALA A 59 1.82 13.40 -12.50
N LEU A 60 2.58 12.47 -11.91
CA LEU A 60 4.04 12.63 -11.73
C LEU A 60 4.77 12.73 -13.07
N ALA A 61 4.44 11.86 -14.03
CA ALA A 61 5.08 11.84 -15.35
C ALA A 61 4.83 13.13 -16.15
N THR A 62 3.63 13.71 -16.02
CA THR A 62 3.24 14.96 -16.68
C THR A 62 3.52 16.21 -15.84
N ARG A 63 4.00 16.05 -14.59
CA ARG A 63 4.21 17.12 -13.61
C ARG A 63 2.93 17.91 -13.29
N ASP A 64 1.80 17.23 -13.32
CA ASP A 64 0.51 17.79 -12.92
C ASP A 64 0.37 17.76 -11.37
N PHE A 65 1.06 18.67 -10.73
CA PHE A 65 1.06 18.75 -9.26
C PHE A 65 -0.28 19.25 -8.71
N ALA A 66 -1.06 19.98 -9.49
CA ALA A 66 -2.40 20.36 -9.11
C ALA A 66 -3.31 19.12 -8.96
N ALA A 67 -3.29 18.22 -9.96
CA ALA A 67 -4.01 16.95 -9.87
C ALA A 67 -3.58 16.13 -8.65
N ILE A 68 -2.29 16.12 -8.29
CA ILE A 68 -1.79 15.40 -7.12
C ILE A 68 -2.31 16.04 -5.83
N CYS A 69 -2.08 17.34 -5.63
CA CYS A 69 -2.38 18.04 -4.38
C CYS A 69 -3.88 18.14 -4.11
N ASP A 70 -4.67 18.47 -5.14
CA ASP A 70 -6.10 18.75 -5.00
C ASP A 70 -6.95 17.52 -5.30
N GLY A 71 -6.48 16.66 -6.21
CA GLY A 71 -7.21 15.51 -6.71
C GLY A 71 -6.89 14.19 -6.01
N LEU A 72 -5.64 13.92 -5.72
CA LEU A 72 -5.20 12.59 -5.28
C LEU A 72 -4.81 12.52 -3.81
N PHE A 73 -4.25 13.56 -3.23
CA PHE A 73 -3.87 13.57 -1.82
C PHE A 73 -5.08 13.64 -0.89
N SER A 74 -5.00 12.94 0.25
CA SER A 74 -5.86 13.18 1.40
C SER A 74 -5.60 14.57 1.98
N LYS A 75 -6.57 15.13 2.71
CA LYS A 75 -6.38 16.41 3.39
C LYS A 75 -5.11 16.44 4.23
N ARG A 76 -4.85 15.34 4.96
CA ARG A 76 -3.66 15.21 5.80
C ARG A 76 -2.37 15.18 4.98
N ALA A 77 -2.35 14.42 3.87
CA ALA A 77 -1.20 14.34 3.00
C ALA A 77 -0.90 15.70 2.33
N ARG A 78 -1.93 16.41 1.88
CA ARG A 78 -1.79 17.77 1.33
C ARG A 78 -1.15 18.73 2.34
N ILE A 79 -1.65 18.73 3.59
CA ILE A 79 -1.06 19.58 4.65
C ILE A 79 0.40 19.21 4.89
N ALA A 80 0.72 17.90 4.97
CA ALA A 80 2.09 17.43 5.15
C ALA A 80 3.03 17.76 3.98
N ALA A 81 2.46 17.94 2.77
CA ALA A 81 3.17 18.35 1.57
C ALA A 81 3.24 19.88 1.38
N GLY A 82 2.90 20.68 2.42
CA GLY A 82 3.00 22.13 2.38
C GLY A 82 1.67 22.88 2.31
N GLY A 83 0.53 22.18 2.42
CA GLY A 83 -0.78 22.82 2.41
C GLY A 83 -1.07 23.54 1.09
N ASP A 84 -1.18 24.84 1.12
CA ASP A 84 -1.41 25.66 -0.08
C ASP A 84 -0.18 25.74 -0.99
N ASP A 85 1.02 25.52 -0.43
CA ASP A 85 2.28 25.47 -1.18
C ASP A 85 2.58 24.04 -1.72
N CYS A 86 1.68 23.08 -1.56
CA CYS A 86 1.88 21.68 -1.95
C CYS A 86 2.43 21.53 -3.37
N GLN A 87 1.92 22.27 -4.34
CA GLN A 87 2.35 22.18 -5.73
C GLN A 87 3.80 22.62 -5.91
N SER A 88 4.21 23.73 -5.28
CA SER A 88 5.58 24.23 -5.35
C SER A 88 6.55 23.31 -4.63
N VAL A 89 6.16 22.76 -3.48
CA VAL A 89 6.96 21.78 -2.72
C VAL A 89 7.17 20.51 -3.54
N LEU A 90 6.13 19.96 -4.18
CA LEU A 90 6.25 18.80 -5.06
C LEU A 90 7.12 19.10 -6.29
N ALA A 91 6.94 20.27 -6.92
CA ALA A 91 7.75 20.68 -8.06
C ALA A 91 9.24 20.71 -7.70
N GLN A 92 9.61 21.29 -6.55
CA GLN A 92 10.98 21.33 -6.06
C GLN A 92 11.51 19.93 -5.72
N ALA A 93 10.73 19.14 -4.98
CA ALA A 93 11.11 17.79 -4.55
C ALA A 93 11.35 16.84 -5.74
N THR A 94 10.60 17.04 -6.83
CA THR A 94 10.69 16.19 -8.02
C THR A 94 11.50 16.78 -9.17
N ALA A 95 12.07 17.99 -8.99
CA ALA A 95 12.79 18.71 -10.07
C ALA A 95 13.91 17.89 -10.71
N ARG A 96 14.59 17.06 -9.92
CA ARG A 96 15.72 16.21 -10.36
C ARG A 96 15.30 14.84 -10.84
N LEU A 97 14.04 14.46 -10.65
CA LEU A 97 13.55 13.14 -11.08
C LEU A 97 13.37 13.12 -12.60
N ARG A 98 14.06 12.20 -13.27
CA ARG A 98 13.93 11.99 -14.71
C ARG A 98 12.95 10.85 -14.95
N ARG A 99 11.82 11.13 -15.63
CA ARG A 99 10.80 10.13 -15.99
C ARG A 99 10.48 9.22 -14.78
N PRO A 100 9.90 9.78 -13.71
CA PRO A 100 9.51 8.98 -12.57
C PRO A 100 8.50 7.92 -12.99
N THR A 101 8.58 6.73 -12.40
CA THR A 101 7.68 5.60 -12.68
C THR A 101 7.25 4.96 -11.38
N VAL A 102 5.99 4.50 -11.34
CA VAL A 102 5.41 3.77 -10.21
C VAL A 102 4.73 2.51 -10.74
N GLN A 103 5.34 1.35 -10.52
CA GLN A 103 4.80 0.05 -10.96
C GLN A 103 4.13 -0.65 -9.78
N ILE A 104 2.84 -0.95 -9.90
CA ILE A 104 2.07 -1.64 -8.87
C ILE A 104 2.49 -3.11 -8.79
N GLN A 105 2.78 -3.59 -7.58
CA GLN A 105 3.16 -4.98 -7.29
C GLN A 105 2.07 -5.71 -6.51
N SER A 106 1.45 -5.03 -5.55
CA SER A 106 0.43 -5.64 -4.68
C SER A 106 -0.55 -4.60 -4.18
N VAL A 107 -1.76 -5.06 -3.83
CA VAL A 107 -2.79 -4.24 -3.19
C VAL A 107 -3.36 -5.01 -2.01
N VAL A 108 -3.35 -4.42 -0.84
CA VAL A 108 -3.94 -4.96 0.38
C VAL A 108 -4.98 -3.98 0.91
N LEU A 109 -6.22 -4.42 1.01
CA LEU A 109 -7.30 -3.64 1.61
C LEU A 109 -7.44 -3.98 3.09
N SER A 110 -7.73 -2.99 3.91
CA SER A 110 -8.02 -3.16 5.34
C SER A 110 -9.35 -2.47 5.66
N GLY A 111 -10.37 -3.29 5.99
CA GLY A 111 -11.69 -2.80 6.38
C GLY A 111 -12.46 -1.99 5.34
N GLY A 112 -12.00 -1.94 4.08
CA GLY A 112 -12.63 -1.16 3.02
C GLY A 112 -12.37 0.37 3.08
N GLU A 113 -11.79 0.86 4.17
CA GLU A 113 -11.52 2.28 4.40
C GLU A 113 -10.06 2.66 4.13
N THR A 114 -9.16 1.67 4.14
CA THR A 114 -7.75 1.87 3.87
C THR A 114 -7.21 0.85 2.88
N ALA A 115 -6.21 1.24 2.10
CA ALA A 115 -5.45 0.33 1.25
C ALA A 115 -3.95 0.60 1.38
N THR A 116 -3.17 -0.45 1.27
CA THR A 116 -1.71 -0.36 1.12
C THR A 116 -1.34 -0.95 -0.24
N VAL A 117 -0.71 -0.15 -1.07
CA VAL A 117 -0.26 -0.55 -2.40
C VAL A 117 1.25 -0.65 -2.39
N GLY A 118 1.75 -1.86 -2.59
CA GLY A 118 3.17 -2.11 -2.81
C GLY A 118 3.54 -1.73 -4.25
N VAL A 119 4.58 -0.94 -4.41
CA VAL A 119 5.02 -0.46 -5.72
C VAL A 119 6.53 -0.61 -5.89
N LEU A 120 6.98 -0.66 -7.14
CA LEU A 120 8.37 -0.37 -7.49
C LEU A 120 8.42 1.07 -8.02
N ALA A 121 9.08 1.94 -7.29
CA ALA A 121 9.28 3.33 -7.67
C ALA A 121 10.70 3.52 -8.21
N GLY A 122 10.84 4.30 -9.28
CA GLY A 122 12.13 4.54 -9.90
C GLY A 122 12.14 5.79 -10.78
N THR A 123 13.32 6.10 -11.28
CA THR A 123 13.55 7.14 -12.28
C THR A 123 14.39 6.57 -13.43
N ALA A 124 14.39 7.24 -14.58
CA ALA A 124 15.16 6.77 -15.71
C ALA A 124 16.67 6.71 -15.39
N GLY A 125 17.25 5.53 -15.58
CA GLY A 125 18.67 5.27 -15.32
C GLY A 125 18.97 4.74 -13.92
N GLU A 126 17.97 4.64 -13.03
CA GLU A 126 18.12 4.06 -11.69
C GLU A 126 17.38 2.74 -11.58
N ARG A 127 17.88 1.85 -10.70
CA ARG A 127 17.18 0.60 -10.41
C ARG A 127 15.92 0.92 -9.60
N PRO A 128 14.73 0.48 -10.05
CA PRO A 128 13.51 0.65 -9.27
C PRO A 128 13.63 0.02 -7.89
N ALA A 129 13.08 0.68 -6.90
CA ALA A 129 13.14 0.25 -5.51
C ALA A 129 11.73 0.03 -4.95
N PRO A 130 11.53 -0.99 -4.09
CA PRO A 130 10.25 -1.24 -3.46
C PRO A 130 9.87 -0.10 -2.53
N ASP A 131 8.61 0.32 -2.64
CA ASP A 131 8.01 1.38 -1.84
C ASP A 131 6.54 1.08 -1.53
N LEU A 132 5.91 1.89 -0.66
CA LEU A 132 4.54 1.72 -0.23
C LEU A 132 3.76 3.01 -0.42
N ILE A 133 2.57 2.89 -1.01
CA ILE A 133 1.58 3.97 -1.05
C ILE A 133 0.41 3.58 -0.16
N ARG A 134 0.12 4.39 0.84
CA ARG A 134 -1.04 4.19 1.71
C ARG A 134 -2.17 5.07 1.25
N LEU A 135 -3.35 4.47 1.13
CA LEU A 135 -4.58 5.13 0.76
C LEU A 135 -5.55 5.11 1.93
N VAL A 136 -6.33 6.18 2.06
CA VAL A 136 -7.46 6.29 2.98
C VAL A 136 -8.69 6.72 2.20
N ARG A 137 -9.86 6.33 2.69
CA ARG A 137 -11.11 6.73 2.10
C ARG A 137 -11.55 8.09 2.64
N GLU A 138 -11.71 9.06 1.75
CA GLU A 138 -12.24 10.38 2.07
C GLU A 138 -13.39 10.70 1.11
N ARG A 139 -14.55 11.05 1.65
CA ARG A 139 -15.75 11.39 0.87
C ARG A 139 -16.10 10.31 -0.18
N GLY A 140 -16.01 9.05 0.22
CA GLY A 140 -16.35 7.92 -0.63
C GLY A 140 -15.32 7.53 -1.69
N ARG A 141 -14.12 8.11 -1.71
CA ARG A 141 -13.06 7.80 -2.66
C ARG A 141 -11.72 7.56 -1.96
N PHE A 142 -10.89 6.69 -2.50
CA PHE A 142 -9.52 6.55 -2.02
C PHE A 142 -8.70 7.81 -2.34
N ARG A 143 -7.89 8.21 -1.36
CA ARG A 143 -6.94 9.32 -1.44
C ARG A 143 -5.60 8.85 -0.90
N ILE A 144 -4.50 9.38 -1.41
CA ILE A 144 -3.15 9.07 -0.96
C ILE A 144 -2.93 9.72 0.41
N ALA A 145 -2.74 8.89 1.44
CA ALA A 145 -2.43 9.34 2.79
C ALA A 145 -0.92 9.53 3.01
N SER A 146 -0.11 8.69 2.36
CA SER A 146 1.35 8.82 2.32
C SER A 146 1.92 8.03 1.14
N ALA A 147 3.01 8.54 0.59
CA ALA A 147 3.87 7.83 -0.34
C ALA A 147 5.27 7.76 0.28
N GLY A 148 5.91 6.60 0.18
CA GLY A 148 7.22 6.34 0.73
C GLY A 148 7.22 5.38 1.89
N ASN A 149 8.28 4.56 1.95
CA ASN A 149 8.49 3.60 3.04
C ASN A 149 9.00 4.35 4.28
N PRO A 150 8.27 4.36 5.41
CA PRO A 150 8.70 5.06 6.63
C PRO A 150 10.04 4.53 7.18
N ALA A 151 10.39 3.29 6.89
CA ALA A 151 11.67 2.71 7.31
C ALA A 151 12.89 3.37 6.63
N ARG A 152 12.73 3.92 5.42
CA ARG A 152 13.81 4.59 4.69
C ARG A 152 14.09 6.02 5.15
N ARG A 153 13.18 6.65 5.90
CA ARG A 153 13.35 8.03 6.38
C ARG A 153 14.22 8.16 7.63
N ARG A 154 14.71 7.03 8.18
CA ARG A 154 15.49 6.99 9.42
C ARG A 154 17.00 6.69 9.19
N GLY A 155 17.44 6.77 7.95
CA GLY A 155 18.85 6.59 7.61
C GLY A 155 19.56 7.91 7.27
#